data_0a0552842667df9711be8c79f433eb62
#
_entry.id   0a0552842667df9711be8c79f433eb62
#
_cell.length_a   1.000
_cell.length_b   1.000
_cell.length_c   1.000
_cell.angle_alpha   90.00
_cell.angle_beta   90.00
_cell.angle_gamma   90.00
#
_symmetry.space_group_name_H-M   'P 1'
#
loop_
_entity.id
_entity.type
_entity.pdbx_description
1 polymer ?
#
loop_
_entity_poly.entity_id
_entity_poly.type
_entity_poly.pdbx_seq_one_letter_code
_entity_poly.pdbx_strand_id
1 'polypeptide(L)'
;MTANEKIRVLIADDDALIREGLKIIFQADGHFEVTACVENGLQAVQGCMDGQADVALLDVRMPVMDGLQAAREISGKTKTRVLILTTFDDDEFILNAIKNGARGYLLKNSPPARIMDAVKMVHDGGTVMQDVAMDKIREGLAGHKKENIPAGLFTEREMEIIKLISKGLSNREIAGELYMSEGTVKNYISSILNKTGLEHRTQIAIYYLTGK
;
A
#
# COMPACT_ATOMS: atom_id res chain seq x y z
N MET A 1 16.60 -16.05 -33.62
CA MET A 1 16.54 -16.12 -32.14
C MET A 1 16.60 -14.68 -31.68
N THR A 2 15.45 -14.07 -31.38
CA THR A 2 15.39 -12.71 -30.83
C THR A 2 16.05 -12.75 -29.45
N ALA A 3 17.06 -11.90 -29.24
CA ALA A 3 17.64 -11.69 -27.93
C ALA A 3 16.50 -11.41 -26.95
N ASN A 4 16.41 -12.22 -25.90
CA ASN A 4 15.37 -12.04 -24.88
C ASN A 4 15.66 -10.67 -24.22
N GLU A 5 14.88 -9.66 -24.55
CA GLU A 5 15.03 -8.31 -24.01
C GLU A 5 14.79 -8.37 -22.50
N LYS A 6 15.76 -7.92 -21.70
CA LYS A 6 15.66 -7.98 -20.25
C LYS A 6 14.62 -7.00 -19.76
N ILE A 7 13.87 -7.39 -18.74
CA ILE A 7 12.94 -6.51 -18.06
C ILE A 7 13.74 -5.48 -17.24
N ARG A 8 13.59 -4.20 -17.55
CA ARG A 8 14.26 -3.10 -16.88
C ARG A 8 13.51 -2.74 -15.60
N VAL A 9 14.20 -2.86 -14.46
CA VAL A 9 13.60 -2.66 -13.13
C VAL A 9 14.25 -1.48 -12.42
N LEU A 10 13.45 -0.54 -11.97
CA LEU A 10 13.85 0.51 -11.05
C LEU A 10 13.40 0.11 -9.64
N ILE A 11 14.30 0.21 -8.65
CA ILE A 11 14.02 -0.13 -7.24
C ILE A 11 14.09 1.15 -6.41
N ALA A 12 13.01 1.47 -5.68
CA ALA A 12 12.93 2.59 -4.77
C ALA A 12 12.54 2.13 -3.36
N ASP A 13 13.42 2.35 -2.40
CA ASP A 13 13.28 1.96 -1.00
C ASP A 13 14.21 2.85 -0.17
N ASP A 14 13.80 3.32 0.99
CA ASP A 14 14.68 4.14 1.86
C ASP A 14 15.69 3.29 2.63
N ASP A 15 15.44 1.99 2.81
CA ASP A 15 16.38 1.05 3.42
C ASP A 15 17.44 0.59 2.41
N ALA A 16 18.70 1.00 2.64
CA ALA A 16 19.83 0.64 1.78
C ALA A 16 20.09 -0.87 1.72
N LEU A 17 19.83 -1.62 2.81
CA LEU A 17 20.05 -3.07 2.85
C LEU A 17 19.03 -3.78 1.97
N ILE A 18 17.78 -3.36 2.02
CA ILE A 18 16.71 -3.91 1.18
C ILE A 18 16.99 -3.60 -0.29
N ARG A 19 17.36 -2.33 -0.63
CA ARG A 19 17.71 -1.95 -2.01
C ARG A 19 18.82 -2.80 -2.59
N GLU A 20 19.94 -2.93 -1.87
CA GLU A 20 21.07 -3.73 -2.35
C GLU A 20 20.75 -5.23 -2.40
N GLY A 21 19.98 -5.75 -1.44
CA GLY A 21 19.51 -7.13 -1.45
C GLY A 21 18.65 -7.44 -2.68
N LEU A 22 17.67 -6.61 -2.97
CA LEU A 22 16.82 -6.75 -4.16
C LEU A 22 17.63 -6.63 -5.46
N LYS A 23 18.56 -5.67 -5.54
CA LYS A 23 19.46 -5.51 -6.69
C LYS A 23 20.26 -6.79 -6.97
N ILE A 24 20.87 -7.38 -5.94
CA ILE A 24 21.62 -8.64 -6.08
C ILE A 24 20.72 -9.77 -6.59
N ILE A 25 19.51 -9.90 -6.03
CA ILE A 25 18.54 -10.92 -6.41
C ILE A 25 18.14 -10.78 -7.89
N PHE A 26 17.79 -9.58 -8.32
CA PHE A 26 17.40 -9.33 -9.72
C PHE A 26 18.57 -9.47 -10.69
N GLN A 27 19.78 -9.03 -10.32
CA GLN A 27 20.97 -9.17 -11.16
C GLN A 27 21.44 -10.63 -11.32
N ALA A 28 21.16 -11.48 -10.35
CA ALA A 28 21.48 -12.91 -10.42
C ALA A 28 20.60 -13.68 -11.42
N ASP A 29 19.40 -13.13 -11.74
CA ASP A 29 18.50 -13.71 -12.75
C ASP A 29 18.72 -13.00 -14.10
N GLY A 30 19.07 -13.77 -15.12
CA GLY A 30 19.40 -13.24 -16.45
C GLY A 30 18.25 -12.54 -17.20
N HIS A 31 17.03 -12.59 -16.70
CA HIS A 31 15.84 -11.99 -17.31
C HIS A 31 15.65 -10.50 -16.93
N PHE A 32 16.39 -9.99 -15.95
CA PHE A 32 16.23 -8.64 -15.45
C PHE A 32 17.48 -7.77 -15.65
N GLU A 33 17.25 -6.46 -15.71
CA GLU A 33 18.26 -5.43 -15.66
C GLU A 33 17.82 -4.39 -14.63
N VAL A 34 18.58 -4.23 -13.54
CA VAL A 34 18.33 -3.17 -12.56
C VAL A 34 18.95 -1.89 -13.08
N THR A 35 18.12 -0.97 -13.52
CA THR A 35 18.55 0.29 -14.17
C THR A 35 18.82 1.40 -13.16
N ALA A 36 18.11 1.40 -12.03
CA ALA A 36 18.32 2.37 -10.96
C ALA A 36 17.93 1.79 -9.59
N CYS A 37 18.65 2.24 -8.56
CA CYS A 37 18.32 2.05 -7.16
C CYS A 37 18.28 3.41 -6.49
N VAL A 38 17.11 3.81 -5.98
CA VAL A 38 16.87 5.16 -5.44
C VAL A 38 16.23 5.08 -4.05
N GLU A 39 16.33 6.16 -3.27
CA GLU A 39 15.95 6.17 -1.86
C GLU A 39 14.62 6.89 -1.56
N ASN A 40 13.98 7.46 -2.59
CA ASN A 40 12.71 8.16 -2.42
C ASN A 40 11.89 8.17 -3.71
N GLY A 41 10.58 8.49 -3.56
CA GLY A 41 9.65 8.49 -4.66
C GLY A 41 9.92 9.54 -5.73
N LEU A 42 10.49 10.70 -5.36
CA LEU A 42 10.79 11.75 -6.35
C LEU A 42 11.84 11.30 -7.36
N GLN A 43 12.91 10.65 -6.88
CA GLN A 43 13.94 10.08 -7.74
C GLN A 43 13.39 8.93 -8.59
N ALA A 44 12.46 8.12 -8.03
CA ALA A 44 11.79 7.06 -8.78
C ALA A 44 10.95 7.62 -9.95
N VAL A 45 10.18 8.69 -9.70
CA VAL A 45 9.40 9.38 -10.75
C VAL A 45 10.34 9.89 -11.84
N GLN A 46 11.45 10.54 -11.48
CA GLN A 46 12.39 11.06 -12.46
C GLN A 46 12.99 9.95 -13.32
N GLY A 47 13.48 8.86 -12.71
CA GLY A 47 14.05 7.73 -13.46
C GLY A 47 13.02 7.06 -14.40
N CYS A 48 11.75 6.99 -14.01
CA CYS A 48 10.69 6.48 -14.89
C CYS A 48 10.35 7.45 -16.02
N MET A 49 10.38 8.77 -15.78
CA MET A 49 10.16 9.78 -16.83
C MET A 49 11.28 9.76 -17.88
N ASP A 50 12.51 9.47 -17.47
CA ASP A 50 13.65 9.32 -18.38
C ASP A 50 13.60 7.99 -19.18
N GLY A 51 12.52 7.21 -19.03
CA GLY A 51 12.31 5.97 -19.77
C GLY A 51 13.24 4.82 -19.36
N GLN A 52 13.79 4.89 -18.16
CA GLN A 52 14.78 3.93 -17.69
C GLN A 52 14.20 2.59 -17.25
N ALA A 53 12.89 2.49 -16.98
CA ALA A 53 12.29 1.29 -16.40
C ALA A 53 11.00 0.85 -17.10
N ASP A 54 10.82 -0.47 -17.22
CA ASP A 54 9.57 -1.11 -17.61
C ASP A 54 8.68 -1.35 -16.38
N VAL A 55 9.32 -1.70 -15.24
CA VAL A 55 8.65 -1.88 -13.94
C VAL A 55 9.38 -1.09 -12.86
N ALA A 56 8.62 -0.32 -12.08
CA ALA A 56 9.11 0.35 -10.86
C ALA A 56 8.65 -0.43 -9.62
N LEU A 57 9.60 -0.89 -8.82
CA LEU A 57 9.40 -1.54 -7.55
C LEU A 57 9.53 -0.47 -6.45
N LEU A 58 8.43 -0.14 -5.77
CA LEU A 58 8.37 1.00 -4.84
C LEU A 58 8.00 0.54 -3.43
N ASP A 59 8.78 0.96 -2.43
CA ASP A 59 8.27 0.93 -1.05
C ASP A 59 7.19 2.01 -0.85
N VAL A 60 6.29 1.78 0.09
CA VAL A 60 5.25 2.74 0.48
C VAL A 60 5.87 3.90 1.24
N ARG A 61 6.67 3.62 2.26
CA ARG A 61 7.21 4.65 3.14
C ARG A 61 8.61 5.07 2.72
N MET A 62 8.70 6.23 2.12
CA MET A 62 9.98 6.84 1.73
C MET A 62 9.97 8.34 2.09
N PRO A 63 11.13 8.94 2.36
CA PRO A 63 11.26 10.38 2.59
C PRO A 63 10.98 11.16 1.30
N VAL A 64 10.72 12.46 1.42
CA VAL A 64 10.50 13.43 0.33
C VAL A 64 9.19 13.18 -0.43
N MET A 65 9.01 12.00 -1.00
CA MET A 65 7.81 11.54 -1.69
C MET A 65 7.59 10.06 -1.38
N ASP A 66 6.41 9.70 -0.88
CA ASP A 66 6.05 8.33 -0.61
C ASP A 66 5.76 7.52 -1.89
N GLY A 67 5.74 6.18 -1.75
CA GLY A 67 5.56 5.31 -2.89
C GLY A 67 4.17 5.37 -3.52
N LEU A 68 3.14 5.77 -2.78
CA LEU A 68 1.78 5.91 -3.31
C LEU A 68 1.66 7.17 -4.17
N GLN A 69 2.28 8.27 -3.74
CA GLN A 69 2.38 9.49 -4.52
C GLN A 69 3.21 9.25 -5.80
N ALA A 70 4.36 8.55 -5.66
CA ALA A 70 5.19 8.18 -6.80
C ALA A 70 4.43 7.28 -7.79
N ALA A 71 3.68 6.28 -7.30
CA ALA A 71 2.86 5.40 -8.12
C ALA A 71 1.86 6.18 -8.98
N ARG A 72 1.18 7.16 -8.39
CA ARG A 72 0.24 8.04 -9.10
C ARG A 72 0.91 8.84 -10.22
N GLU A 73 2.06 9.45 -9.92
CA GLU A 73 2.82 10.25 -10.88
C GLU A 73 3.35 9.39 -12.04
N ILE A 74 3.97 8.24 -11.72
CA ILE A 74 4.52 7.31 -12.71
C ILE A 74 3.41 6.76 -13.60
N SER A 75 2.33 6.23 -13.01
CA SER A 75 1.22 5.63 -13.77
C SER A 75 0.48 6.64 -14.64
N GLY A 76 0.41 7.91 -14.20
CA GLY A 76 -0.25 8.97 -14.96
C GLY A 76 0.58 9.58 -16.09
N LYS A 77 1.92 9.50 -16.02
CA LYS A 77 2.82 10.24 -16.91
C LYS A 77 3.75 9.36 -17.74
N THR A 78 3.86 8.08 -17.43
CA THR A 78 4.79 7.15 -18.09
C THR A 78 4.11 5.85 -18.50
N LYS A 79 4.84 4.99 -19.20
CA LYS A 79 4.42 3.62 -19.51
C LYS A 79 4.93 2.60 -18.50
N THR A 80 5.76 3.03 -17.55
CA THR A 80 6.32 2.18 -16.50
C THR A 80 5.20 1.66 -15.60
N ARG A 81 5.19 0.37 -15.37
CA ARG A 81 4.21 -0.28 -14.48
C ARG A 81 4.72 -0.30 -13.05
N VAL A 82 3.85 -0.05 -12.12
CA VAL A 82 4.22 0.06 -10.70
C VAL A 82 3.83 -1.19 -9.94
N LEU A 83 4.79 -1.75 -9.20
CA LEU A 83 4.61 -2.79 -8.20
C LEU A 83 5.02 -2.24 -6.83
N ILE A 84 4.10 -2.21 -5.88
CA ILE A 84 4.39 -1.83 -4.49
C ILE A 84 4.99 -3.03 -3.76
N LEU A 85 6.10 -2.81 -3.07
CA LEU A 85 6.77 -3.79 -2.22
C LEU A 85 7.01 -3.16 -0.85
N THR A 86 6.31 -3.60 0.19
CA THR A 86 6.32 -2.94 1.50
C THR A 86 6.30 -3.93 2.67
N THR A 87 6.63 -3.45 3.87
CA THR A 87 6.47 -4.22 5.11
C THR A 87 5.06 -4.13 5.68
N PHE A 88 4.20 -3.27 5.14
CA PHE A 88 2.87 -3.01 5.66
C PHE A 88 1.81 -3.79 4.90
N ASP A 89 0.91 -4.43 5.64
CA ASP A 89 -0.26 -5.16 5.16
C ASP A 89 -1.59 -4.42 5.43
N ASP A 90 -1.49 -3.13 5.78
CA ASP A 90 -2.66 -2.29 6.05
C ASP A 90 -3.53 -2.13 4.80
N ASP A 91 -4.82 -2.40 4.97
CA ASP A 91 -5.84 -2.37 3.92
C ASP A 91 -5.92 -1.04 3.19
N GLU A 92 -5.68 0.05 3.90
CA GLU A 92 -5.73 1.39 3.35
C GLU A 92 -4.62 1.61 2.32
N PHE A 93 -3.41 1.12 2.58
CA PHE A 93 -2.30 1.21 1.63
C PHE A 93 -2.55 0.40 0.37
N ILE A 94 -3.16 -0.79 0.50
CA ILE A 94 -3.50 -1.65 -0.64
C ILE A 94 -4.50 -0.95 -1.56
N LEU A 95 -5.62 -0.45 -1.01
CA LEU A 95 -6.64 0.23 -1.79
C LEU A 95 -6.12 1.53 -2.42
N ASN A 96 -5.32 2.29 -1.70
CA ASN A 96 -4.71 3.51 -2.21
C ASN A 96 -3.67 3.22 -3.29
N ALA A 97 -2.88 2.15 -3.19
CA ALA A 97 -1.95 1.73 -4.22
C ALA A 97 -2.68 1.47 -5.56
N ILE A 98 -3.80 0.73 -5.50
CA ILE A 98 -4.61 0.42 -6.68
C ILE A 98 -5.22 1.70 -7.27
N LYS A 99 -5.82 2.57 -6.45
CA LYS A 99 -6.40 3.85 -6.88
C LYS A 99 -5.35 4.75 -7.55
N ASN A 100 -4.10 4.66 -7.10
CA ASN A 100 -2.96 5.39 -7.66
C ASN A 100 -2.30 4.68 -8.85
N GLY A 101 -2.90 3.61 -9.39
CA GLY A 101 -2.47 2.97 -10.62
C GLY A 101 -1.40 1.88 -10.46
N ALA A 102 -1.08 1.45 -9.24
CA ALA A 102 -0.21 0.30 -9.04
C ALA A 102 -0.84 -0.97 -9.64
N ARG A 103 -0.03 -1.77 -10.34
CA ARG A 103 -0.41 -3.05 -10.92
C ARG A 103 -0.16 -4.22 -10.00
N GLY A 104 0.48 -3.97 -8.86
CA GLY A 104 0.69 -5.02 -7.88
C GLY A 104 1.02 -4.48 -6.50
N TYR A 105 0.81 -5.36 -5.51
CA TYR A 105 1.11 -5.11 -4.10
C TYR A 105 1.61 -6.40 -3.45
N LEU A 106 2.82 -6.37 -2.92
CA LEU A 106 3.48 -7.49 -2.24
C LEU A 106 4.11 -7.03 -0.92
N LEU A 107 4.25 -7.97 -0.01
CA LEU A 107 5.01 -7.76 1.21
C LEU A 107 6.51 -8.05 1.00
N LYS A 108 7.39 -7.26 1.62
CA LYS A 108 8.85 -7.43 1.57
C LYS A 108 9.34 -8.77 2.15
N ASN A 109 8.54 -9.44 2.99
CA ASN A 109 8.82 -10.77 3.49
C ASN A 109 8.47 -11.90 2.50
N SER A 110 7.98 -11.56 1.30
CA SER A 110 7.71 -12.54 0.25
C SER A 110 9.02 -13.20 -0.23
N PRO A 111 8.99 -14.51 -0.56
CA PRO A 111 10.15 -15.16 -1.14
C PRO A 111 10.66 -14.43 -2.39
N PRO A 112 11.99 -14.34 -2.62
CA PRO A 112 12.56 -13.66 -3.79
C PRO A 112 11.99 -14.11 -5.13
N ALA A 113 11.78 -15.42 -5.32
CA ALA A 113 11.17 -15.96 -6.52
C ALA A 113 9.77 -15.37 -6.78
N ARG A 114 8.95 -15.20 -5.73
CA ARG A 114 7.61 -14.60 -5.84
C ARG A 114 7.66 -13.13 -6.26
N ILE A 115 8.66 -12.39 -5.77
CA ILE A 115 8.84 -10.97 -6.16
C ILE A 115 9.23 -10.90 -7.65
N MET A 116 10.14 -11.75 -8.11
CA MET A 116 10.55 -11.81 -9.52
C MET A 116 9.39 -12.23 -10.44
N ASP A 117 8.60 -13.23 -10.06
CA ASP A 117 7.42 -13.65 -10.81
C ASP A 117 6.36 -12.54 -10.89
N ALA A 118 6.19 -11.79 -9.80
CA ALA A 118 5.31 -10.64 -9.77
C ALA A 118 5.77 -9.52 -10.73
N VAL A 119 7.06 -9.24 -10.80
CA VAL A 119 7.61 -8.28 -11.75
C VAL A 119 7.39 -8.73 -13.20
N LYS A 120 7.61 -10.02 -13.52
CA LYS A 120 7.31 -10.58 -14.85
C LYS A 120 5.81 -10.42 -15.18
N MET A 121 4.93 -10.81 -14.27
CA MET A 121 3.49 -10.72 -14.46
C MET A 121 3.03 -9.27 -14.68
N VAL A 122 3.54 -8.33 -13.89
CA VAL A 122 3.24 -6.89 -14.03
C VAL A 122 3.80 -6.35 -15.36
N HIS A 123 5.01 -6.77 -15.74
CA HIS A 123 5.62 -6.43 -17.04
C HIS A 123 4.76 -6.90 -18.22
N ASP A 124 4.14 -8.07 -18.13
CA ASP A 124 3.27 -8.62 -19.17
C ASP A 124 1.85 -8.03 -19.17
N GLY A 125 1.58 -7.06 -18.28
CA GLY A 125 0.30 -6.36 -18.19
C GLY A 125 -0.71 -6.97 -17.22
N GLY A 126 -0.32 -8.02 -16.52
CA GLY A 126 -1.10 -8.62 -15.45
C GLY A 126 -1.17 -7.74 -14.19
N THR A 127 -1.95 -8.20 -13.23
CA THR A 127 -2.07 -7.59 -11.90
C THR A 127 -1.70 -8.63 -10.85
N VAL A 128 -0.87 -8.24 -9.88
CA VAL A 128 -0.45 -9.10 -8.79
C VAL A 128 -0.94 -8.53 -7.46
N MET A 129 -1.76 -9.32 -6.77
CA MET A 129 -2.21 -8.98 -5.43
C MET A 129 -2.10 -10.19 -4.55
N GLN A 130 -1.70 -10.01 -3.29
CA GLN A 130 -1.82 -11.09 -2.32
C GLN A 130 -3.30 -11.43 -2.10
N ASP A 131 -3.59 -12.69 -1.74
CA ASP A 131 -4.97 -13.19 -1.54
C ASP A 131 -5.79 -12.31 -0.61
N VAL A 132 -5.16 -11.75 0.44
CA VAL A 132 -5.74 -10.77 1.36
C VAL A 132 -6.23 -9.51 0.64
N ALA A 133 -5.51 -9.03 -0.39
CA ALA A 133 -5.90 -7.86 -1.16
C ALA A 133 -7.07 -8.14 -2.12
N MET A 134 -7.15 -9.35 -2.66
CA MET A 134 -8.26 -9.77 -3.55
C MET A 134 -9.58 -9.88 -2.81
N ASP A 135 -9.59 -10.40 -1.60
CA ASP A 135 -10.80 -10.49 -0.78
C ASP A 135 -11.33 -9.09 -0.43
N LYS A 136 -10.44 -8.16 -0.12
CA LYS A 136 -10.78 -6.77 0.20
C LYS A 136 -11.24 -5.95 -1.00
N ILE A 137 -10.70 -6.21 -2.20
CA ILE A 137 -11.21 -5.61 -3.45
C ILE A 137 -12.63 -6.13 -3.73
N ARG A 138 -12.89 -7.41 -3.52
CA ARG A 138 -14.25 -7.98 -3.66
C ARG A 138 -15.22 -7.33 -2.67
N GLU A 139 -14.81 -7.09 -1.43
CA GLU A 139 -15.59 -6.38 -0.42
C GLU A 139 -15.81 -4.90 -0.77
N GLY A 140 -14.79 -4.21 -1.28
CA GLY A 140 -14.87 -2.79 -1.69
C GLY A 140 -15.63 -2.55 -3.01
N LEU A 141 -15.64 -3.52 -3.93
CA LEU A 141 -16.41 -3.46 -5.19
C LEU A 141 -17.86 -3.93 -5.03
N ALA A 142 -18.19 -4.70 -4.01
CA ALA A 142 -19.55 -5.06 -3.64
C ALA A 142 -20.23 -3.85 -2.97
N GLY A 143 -20.39 -2.80 -3.73
CA GLY A 143 -21.11 -1.55 -3.47
C GLY A 143 -21.57 -1.30 -2.04
N HIS A 144 -21.17 -0.16 -1.48
CA HIS A 144 -21.61 0.38 -0.20
C HIS A 144 -23.10 0.22 0.05
N LYS A 145 -23.53 -0.94 0.56
CA LYS A 145 -24.74 -1.00 1.34
C LYS A 145 -24.38 -0.49 2.73
N LYS A 146 -24.85 0.71 3.04
CA LYS A 146 -24.97 1.17 4.43
C LYS A 146 -25.85 0.15 5.17
N GLU A 147 -25.24 -0.88 5.74
CA GLU A 147 -25.92 -1.68 6.77
C GLU A 147 -25.67 -0.96 8.09
N ASN A 148 -26.77 -0.62 8.73
CA ASN A 148 -26.88 0.20 9.91
C ASN A 148 -26.02 -0.36 11.06
N ILE A 149 -25.05 0.43 11.51
CA ILE A 149 -24.50 0.28 12.85
C ILE A 149 -25.68 0.31 13.83
N PRO A 150 -25.85 -0.69 14.73
CA PRO A 150 -26.97 -0.71 15.65
C PRO A 150 -27.06 0.62 16.40
N ALA A 151 -28.18 1.31 16.29
CA ALA A 151 -28.39 2.56 16.98
C ALA A 151 -28.23 2.33 18.50
N GLY A 152 -27.28 3.06 19.12
CA GLY A 152 -27.03 2.95 20.56
C GLY A 152 -25.84 2.09 21.00
N LEU A 153 -25.12 1.42 20.11
CA LEU A 153 -23.93 0.65 20.47
C LEU A 153 -22.76 1.54 20.92
N PHE A 154 -22.62 2.69 20.29
CA PHE A 154 -21.55 3.64 20.55
C PHE A 154 -22.08 4.96 21.12
N THR A 155 -21.30 5.56 22.01
CA THR A 155 -21.53 6.95 22.44
C THR A 155 -21.24 7.91 21.28
N GLU A 156 -21.75 9.14 21.35
CA GLU A 156 -21.46 10.19 20.36
C GLU A 156 -19.93 10.37 20.16
N ARG A 157 -19.17 10.32 21.26
CA ARG A 157 -17.73 10.50 21.24
C ARG A 157 -16.99 9.31 20.61
N GLU A 158 -17.43 8.10 20.86
CA GLU A 158 -16.91 6.91 20.18
C GLU A 158 -17.21 6.97 18.68
N MET A 159 -18.39 7.43 18.29
CA MET A 159 -18.78 7.58 16.89
C MET A 159 -17.94 8.64 16.16
N GLU A 160 -17.59 9.76 16.81
CA GLU A 160 -16.68 10.75 16.24
C GLU A 160 -15.29 10.12 15.98
N ILE A 161 -14.76 9.38 16.95
CA ILE A 161 -13.47 8.70 16.82
C ILE A 161 -13.52 7.64 15.70
N ILE A 162 -14.58 6.83 15.62
CA ILE A 162 -14.79 5.85 14.55
C ILE A 162 -14.75 6.56 13.17
N LYS A 163 -15.43 7.68 13.01
CA LYS A 163 -15.42 8.46 11.77
C LYS A 163 -14.03 9.00 11.40
N LEU A 164 -13.23 9.40 12.38
CA LEU A 164 -11.88 9.89 12.12
C LEU A 164 -10.92 8.72 11.82
N ILE A 165 -11.10 7.57 12.47
CA ILE A 165 -10.39 6.33 12.13
C ILE A 165 -10.71 5.90 10.69
N SER A 166 -11.97 5.97 10.28
CA SER A 166 -12.37 5.60 8.90
C SER A 166 -11.83 6.55 7.83
N LYS A 167 -11.38 7.75 8.21
CA LYS A 167 -10.67 8.70 7.35
C LYS A 167 -9.14 8.50 7.35
N GLY A 168 -8.63 7.52 8.11
CA GLY A 168 -7.21 7.17 8.16
C GLY A 168 -6.38 7.99 9.15
N LEU A 169 -6.99 8.83 10.02
CA LEU A 169 -6.25 9.68 10.95
C LEU A 169 -5.53 8.85 12.02
N SER A 170 -4.29 9.21 12.35
CA SER A 170 -3.53 8.66 13.49
C SER A 170 -4.12 9.12 14.83
N ASN A 171 -3.74 8.45 15.94
CA ASN A 171 -4.20 8.85 17.28
C ASN A 171 -3.83 10.29 17.62
N ARG A 172 -2.68 10.77 17.14
CA ARG A 172 -2.20 12.12 17.33
C ARG A 172 -3.07 13.15 16.59
N GLU A 173 -3.44 12.86 15.35
CA GLU A 173 -4.31 13.70 14.54
C GLU A 173 -5.74 13.73 15.12
N ILE A 174 -6.28 12.56 15.52
CA ILE A 174 -7.58 12.48 16.20
C ILE A 174 -7.56 13.26 17.51
N ALA A 175 -6.48 13.16 18.29
CA ALA A 175 -6.31 13.92 19.53
C ALA A 175 -6.33 15.43 19.27
N GLY A 176 -5.69 15.89 18.20
CA GLY A 176 -5.71 17.29 17.76
C GLY A 176 -7.10 17.75 17.33
N GLU A 177 -7.77 16.99 16.47
CA GLU A 177 -9.13 17.30 15.97
C GLU A 177 -10.18 17.37 17.08
N LEU A 178 -10.08 16.48 18.06
CA LEU A 178 -11.06 16.35 19.13
C LEU A 178 -10.66 17.05 20.44
N TYR A 179 -9.54 17.78 20.46
CA TYR A 179 -9.01 18.52 21.60
C TYR A 179 -8.85 17.64 22.86
N MET A 180 -8.23 16.45 22.70
CA MET A 180 -7.99 15.51 23.77
C MET A 180 -6.55 14.97 23.76
N SER A 181 -6.15 14.18 24.77
CA SER A 181 -4.85 13.53 24.79
C SER A 181 -4.83 12.27 23.90
N GLU A 182 -3.66 11.89 23.34
CA GLU A 182 -3.51 10.63 22.62
C GLU A 182 -3.85 9.41 23.48
N GLY A 183 -3.57 9.47 24.80
CA GLY A 183 -3.95 8.44 25.75
C GLY A 183 -5.46 8.28 25.86
N THR A 184 -6.21 9.39 25.82
CA THR A 184 -7.67 9.37 25.82
C THR A 184 -8.20 8.73 24.53
N VAL A 185 -7.63 9.06 23.38
CA VAL A 185 -7.99 8.42 22.09
C VAL A 185 -7.76 6.91 22.14
N LYS A 186 -6.61 6.46 22.68
CA LYS A 186 -6.32 5.02 22.86
C LYS A 186 -7.36 4.31 23.73
N ASN A 187 -7.80 4.95 24.82
CA ASN A 187 -8.83 4.40 25.69
C ASN A 187 -10.18 4.22 24.97
N TYR A 188 -10.58 5.21 24.17
CA TYR A 188 -11.78 5.11 23.34
C TYR A 188 -11.68 3.99 22.30
N ILE A 189 -10.54 3.87 21.62
CA ILE A 189 -10.30 2.79 20.66
C ILE A 189 -10.41 1.43 21.33
N SER A 190 -9.80 1.24 22.53
CA SER A 190 -9.93 0.00 23.29
C SER A 190 -11.39 -0.29 23.68
N SER A 191 -12.15 0.74 24.07
CA SER A 191 -13.59 0.58 24.37
C SER A 191 -14.38 0.13 23.14
N ILE A 192 -14.12 0.75 21.96
CA ILE A 192 -14.77 0.42 20.70
C ILE A 192 -14.47 -1.04 20.30
N LEU A 193 -13.19 -1.46 20.38
CA LEU A 193 -12.77 -2.82 20.09
C LEU A 193 -13.48 -3.83 20.99
N ASN A 194 -13.53 -3.57 22.30
CA ASN A 194 -14.22 -4.41 23.26
C ASN A 194 -15.74 -4.53 23.00
N LYS A 195 -16.39 -3.44 22.60
CA LYS A 195 -17.83 -3.43 22.27
C LYS A 195 -18.14 -4.20 21.01
N THR A 196 -17.24 -4.22 20.05
CA THR A 196 -17.43 -4.85 18.72
C THR A 196 -16.87 -6.26 18.64
N GLY A 197 -16.01 -6.67 19.58
CA GLY A 197 -15.26 -7.92 19.50
C GLY A 197 -14.14 -7.90 18.45
N LEU A 198 -13.81 -6.72 17.93
CA LEU A 198 -12.74 -6.54 16.94
C LEU A 198 -11.38 -6.49 17.64
N GLU A 199 -10.34 -6.98 16.95
CA GLU A 199 -8.99 -7.07 17.48
C GLU A 199 -8.11 -5.87 17.12
N HIS A 200 -8.37 -5.24 15.97
CA HIS A 200 -7.52 -4.19 15.39
C HIS A 200 -8.31 -2.94 14.99
N ARG A 201 -7.65 -1.76 15.10
CA ARG A 201 -8.27 -0.47 14.73
C ARG A 201 -8.72 -0.37 13.27
N THR A 202 -8.03 -1.08 12.37
CA THR A 202 -8.39 -1.17 10.95
C THR A 202 -9.75 -1.82 10.77
N GLN A 203 -10.08 -2.82 11.59
CA GLN A 203 -11.40 -3.45 11.59
C GLN A 203 -12.50 -2.49 12.03
N ILE A 204 -12.20 -1.51 12.89
CA ILE A 204 -13.15 -0.43 13.24
C ILE A 204 -13.52 0.40 12.00
N ALA A 205 -12.52 0.78 11.20
CA ALA A 205 -12.76 1.52 9.96
C ALA A 205 -13.63 0.71 8.98
N ILE A 206 -13.28 -0.57 8.79
CA ILE A 206 -14.03 -1.48 7.93
C ILE A 206 -15.46 -1.64 8.44
N TYR A 207 -15.63 -1.94 9.73
CA TYR A 207 -16.94 -2.07 10.36
C TYR A 207 -17.82 -0.82 10.15
N TYR A 208 -17.22 0.38 10.27
CA TYR A 208 -17.95 1.64 10.02
C TYR A 208 -18.33 1.83 8.56
N LEU A 209 -17.44 1.46 7.63
CA LEU A 209 -17.65 1.65 6.18
C LEU A 209 -18.55 0.59 5.57
N THR A 210 -18.55 -0.63 6.11
CA THR A 210 -19.21 -1.80 5.52
C THR A 210 -20.41 -2.29 6.34
N GLY A 211 -20.49 -1.96 7.63
CA GLY A 211 -21.50 -2.47 8.56
C GLY A 211 -21.25 -3.90 9.04
N LYS A 212 -20.06 -4.46 8.78
CA LYS A 212 -19.68 -5.84 9.13
C LYS A 212 -18.36 -5.87 9.88
#